data_dcfca72a25c4437674a32bb95b066521
#
_entry.id   dcfca72a25c4437674a32bb95b066521
#
_cell.length_a   1.000
_cell.length_b   1.000
_cell.length_c   1.000
_cell.angle_alpha   90.00
_cell.angle_beta   90.00
_cell.angle_gamma   90.00
#
_symmetry.space_group_name_H-M   'P 1'
#
loop_
_entity.id
_entity.type
_entity.pdbx_description
1 polymer ?
#
loop_
_entity_poly.entity_id
_entity_poly.type
_entity_poly.pdbx_seq_one_letter_code
_entity_poly.pdbx_strand_id
1 'polypeptide(L)'
;MGCGKSSVGRRLSELLCCPFMDLDEVIEERAGRTIPEIFSQDGEPAFRQMELNALKQVISEGWSKTKSLPLRGPLPFTRPRAAMVFDSPLTDQHHTFQLVLALGGGAVMTPECAEIVRSETKCIYLRASIDTLIEHLEGQTDNRPLLSQEATVLRDRITDLMAKRASIYEKTAHVIIDIDGKSIEAVASEIISILG
;
A
#
# COMPACT_ATOMS: atom_id res chain seq x y z
N MET A 1 -2.89 5.33 -6.89
CA MET A 1 -2.41 4.91 -8.21
C MET A 1 -1.10 5.64 -8.46
N GLY A 2 -0.02 4.96 -8.89
CA GLY A 2 1.25 5.60 -9.26
C GLY A 2 2.14 6.20 -8.15
N CYS A 3 1.73 6.26 -6.90
CA CYS A 3 2.54 6.86 -5.81
C CYS A 3 3.57 5.91 -5.18
N GLY A 4 3.89 4.76 -5.79
CA GLY A 4 4.91 3.84 -5.31
C GLY A 4 4.61 3.12 -3.99
N LYS A 5 3.33 2.98 -3.60
CA LYS A 5 2.92 2.35 -2.33
C LYS A 5 3.56 0.99 -2.08
N SER A 6 3.48 0.08 -3.07
CA SER A 6 4.02 -1.27 -2.91
C SER A 6 5.54 -1.27 -2.78
N SER A 7 6.25 -0.39 -3.51
CA SER A 7 7.71 -0.26 -3.42
C SER A 7 8.15 0.31 -2.08
N VAL A 8 7.52 1.41 -1.63
CA VAL A 8 7.79 2.01 -0.31
C VAL A 8 7.38 1.04 0.80
N GLY A 9 6.23 0.37 0.66
CA GLY A 9 5.72 -0.61 1.63
C GLY A 9 6.67 -1.80 1.81
N ARG A 10 7.20 -2.37 0.73
CA ARG A 10 8.20 -3.45 0.78
C ARG A 10 9.48 -2.96 1.49
N ARG A 11 9.97 -1.76 1.14
CA ARG A 11 11.15 -1.20 1.80
C ARG A 11 10.91 -0.95 3.29
N LEU A 12 9.75 -0.41 3.63
CA LEU A 12 9.36 -0.17 5.02
C LEU A 12 9.27 -1.48 5.82
N SER A 13 8.71 -2.54 5.23
CA SER A 13 8.61 -3.85 5.87
C SER A 13 9.97 -4.47 6.17
N GLU A 14 10.95 -4.29 5.27
CA GLU A 14 12.34 -4.71 5.50
C GLU A 14 12.95 -3.97 6.69
N LEU A 15 12.78 -2.64 6.75
CA LEU A 15 13.31 -1.81 7.84
C LEU A 15 12.65 -2.09 9.19
N LEU A 16 11.36 -2.38 9.19
CA LEU A 16 10.59 -2.74 10.40
C LEU A 16 10.70 -4.22 10.76
N CYS A 17 11.39 -5.03 9.96
CA CYS A 17 11.51 -6.49 10.12
C CYS A 17 10.13 -7.17 10.27
N CYS A 18 9.13 -6.68 9.57
CA CYS A 18 7.78 -7.23 9.55
C CYS A 18 7.35 -7.60 8.12
N PRO A 19 6.32 -8.44 7.94
CA PRO A 19 5.83 -8.79 6.60
C PRO A 19 5.20 -7.62 5.86
N PHE A 20 5.17 -7.76 4.53
CA PHE A 20 4.45 -6.88 3.61
C PHE A 20 3.31 -7.63 2.93
N MET A 21 2.17 -6.97 2.78
CA MET A 21 1.04 -7.45 1.98
C MET A 21 0.49 -6.32 1.12
N ASP A 22 0.00 -6.65 -0.08
CA ASP A 22 -0.78 -5.76 -0.93
C ASP A 22 -2.22 -6.26 -0.94
N LEU A 23 -3.19 -5.42 -0.56
CA LEU A 23 -4.59 -5.81 -0.44
C LEU A 23 -5.17 -6.22 -1.81
N ASP A 24 -4.72 -5.58 -2.88
CA ASP A 24 -5.15 -5.92 -4.24
C ASP A 24 -4.68 -7.35 -4.59
N GLU A 25 -3.42 -7.73 -4.26
CA GLU A 25 -2.91 -9.10 -4.44
C GLU A 25 -3.72 -10.13 -3.61
N VAL A 26 -4.06 -9.78 -2.38
CA VAL A 26 -4.88 -10.65 -1.50
C VAL A 26 -6.27 -10.89 -2.08
N ILE A 27 -6.88 -9.86 -2.67
CA ILE A 27 -8.21 -9.98 -3.29
C ILE A 27 -8.14 -10.89 -4.52
N GLU A 28 -7.17 -10.69 -5.41
CA GLU A 28 -7.00 -11.49 -6.63
C GLU A 28 -6.74 -12.96 -6.30
N GLU A 29 -5.87 -13.23 -5.33
CA GLU A 29 -5.57 -14.60 -4.90
C GLU A 29 -6.80 -15.33 -4.35
N ARG A 30 -7.61 -14.65 -3.53
CA ARG A 30 -8.84 -15.22 -2.96
C ARG A 30 -9.94 -15.43 -3.99
N ALA A 31 -10.07 -14.49 -4.92
CA ALA A 31 -11.07 -14.56 -5.98
C ALA A 31 -10.67 -15.57 -7.07
N GLY A 32 -9.38 -15.92 -7.19
CA GLY A 32 -8.85 -16.72 -8.30
C GLY A 32 -8.97 -16.02 -9.65
N ARG A 33 -9.14 -14.70 -9.64
CA ARG A 33 -9.39 -13.83 -10.81
C ARG A 33 -8.70 -12.50 -10.61
N THR A 34 -8.32 -11.86 -11.69
CA THR A 34 -7.74 -10.50 -11.68
C THR A 34 -8.79 -9.45 -11.34
N ILE A 35 -8.36 -8.31 -10.80
CA ILE A 35 -9.25 -7.18 -10.50
C ILE A 35 -10.03 -6.72 -11.73
N PRO A 36 -9.44 -6.57 -12.93
CA PRO A 36 -10.20 -6.27 -14.14
C PRO A 36 -11.31 -7.28 -14.45
N GLU A 37 -11.06 -8.58 -14.24
CA GLU A 37 -12.07 -9.62 -14.42
C GLU A 37 -13.20 -9.50 -13.40
N ILE A 38 -12.88 -9.22 -12.13
CA ILE A 38 -13.88 -8.98 -11.09
C ILE A 38 -14.77 -7.78 -11.46
N PHE A 39 -14.17 -6.67 -11.87
CA PHE A 39 -14.91 -5.48 -12.30
C PHE A 39 -15.83 -5.76 -13.51
N SER A 40 -15.35 -6.54 -14.48
CA SER A 40 -16.12 -6.85 -15.68
C SER A 40 -17.27 -7.82 -15.44
N GLN A 41 -17.10 -8.77 -14.53
CA GLN A 41 -18.07 -9.83 -14.28
C GLN A 41 -19.04 -9.50 -13.14
N ASP A 42 -18.51 -8.94 -12.04
CA ASP A 42 -19.28 -8.74 -10.81
C ASP A 42 -19.56 -7.25 -10.52
N GLY A 43 -18.84 -6.35 -11.19
CA GLY A 43 -19.00 -4.90 -11.05
C GLY A 43 -18.30 -4.30 -9.82
N GLU A 44 -18.28 -2.96 -9.77
CA GLU A 44 -17.63 -2.24 -8.69
C GLU A 44 -18.20 -2.53 -7.28
N PRO A 45 -19.52 -2.63 -7.07
CA PRO A 45 -20.07 -2.90 -5.74
C PRO A 45 -19.59 -4.22 -5.14
N ALA A 46 -19.50 -5.28 -5.96
CA ALA A 46 -18.98 -6.57 -5.52
C ALA A 46 -17.49 -6.49 -5.16
N PHE A 47 -16.69 -5.80 -5.98
CA PHE A 47 -15.29 -5.55 -5.67
C PHE A 47 -15.12 -4.82 -4.34
N ARG A 48 -15.91 -3.76 -4.06
CA ARG A 48 -15.85 -3.02 -2.79
C ARG A 48 -16.19 -3.89 -1.59
N GLN A 49 -17.10 -4.83 -1.76
CA GLN A 49 -17.42 -5.79 -0.70
C GLN A 49 -16.27 -6.79 -0.46
N MET A 50 -15.61 -7.24 -1.53
CA MET A 50 -14.43 -8.10 -1.43
C MET A 50 -13.28 -7.35 -0.73
N GLU A 51 -13.05 -6.09 -1.09
CA GLU A 51 -12.05 -5.21 -0.49
C GLU A 51 -12.28 -5.04 1.02
N LEU A 52 -13.52 -4.75 1.43
CA LEU A 52 -13.90 -4.65 2.84
C LEU A 52 -13.69 -5.97 3.61
N ASN A 53 -14.12 -7.08 3.03
CA ASN A 53 -13.97 -8.40 3.66
C ASN A 53 -12.49 -8.80 3.78
N ALA A 54 -11.68 -8.55 2.75
CA ALA A 54 -10.25 -8.81 2.77
C ALA A 54 -9.54 -7.97 3.84
N LEU A 55 -9.87 -6.67 3.92
CA LEU A 55 -9.32 -5.77 4.92
C LEU A 55 -9.66 -6.22 6.35
N LYS A 56 -10.94 -6.51 6.65
CA LYS A 56 -11.38 -7.01 7.95
C LYS A 56 -10.63 -8.28 8.35
N GLN A 57 -10.47 -9.19 7.43
CA GLN A 57 -9.79 -10.46 7.71
C GLN A 57 -8.30 -10.27 7.95
N VAL A 58 -7.60 -9.46 7.14
CA VAL A 58 -6.17 -9.18 7.33
C VAL A 58 -5.91 -8.54 8.70
N ILE A 59 -6.78 -7.61 9.12
CA ILE A 59 -6.64 -6.94 10.42
C ILE A 59 -6.99 -7.88 11.57
N SER A 60 -8.09 -8.64 11.48
CA SER A 60 -8.56 -9.51 12.58
C SER A 60 -7.68 -10.75 12.79
N GLU A 61 -7.15 -11.32 11.72
CA GLU A 61 -6.34 -12.53 11.80
C GLU A 61 -4.90 -12.25 12.19
N GLY A 62 -4.45 -11.01 12.03
CA GLY A 62 -3.05 -10.64 12.18
C GLY A 62 -2.13 -11.51 11.31
N TRP A 63 -0.84 -11.38 11.47
CA TRP A 63 0.16 -12.17 10.73
C TRP A 63 0.12 -13.68 11.04
N SER A 64 -0.40 -14.09 12.20
CA SER A 64 -0.29 -15.48 12.66
C SER A 64 -0.95 -16.51 11.75
N LYS A 65 -1.99 -16.13 11.00
CA LYS A 65 -2.74 -17.05 10.13
C LYS A 65 -2.42 -16.88 8.63
N THR A 66 -1.83 -15.78 8.23
CA THR A 66 -1.43 -15.56 6.84
C THR A 66 -0.20 -16.37 6.41
N LYS A 67 0.41 -17.11 7.34
CA LYS A 67 1.51 -18.07 7.04
C LYS A 67 1.14 -19.19 6.07
N SER A 68 -0.13 -19.38 5.75
CA SER A 68 -0.61 -20.40 4.79
C SER A 68 -0.76 -19.89 3.36
N LEU A 69 -0.57 -18.60 3.10
CA LEU A 69 -0.56 -18.07 1.74
C LEU A 69 0.80 -18.37 1.10
N PRO A 70 0.85 -19.11 -0.03
CA PRO A 70 2.10 -19.39 -0.70
C PRO A 70 2.67 -18.09 -1.25
N LEU A 71 3.78 -17.65 -0.67
CA LEU A 71 4.60 -16.58 -1.23
C LEU A 71 5.07 -17.05 -2.62
N ARG A 72 4.44 -16.61 -3.69
CA ARG A 72 4.90 -16.85 -5.06
C ARG A 72 6.12 -15.98 -5.32
N GLY A 73 7.28 -16.59 -5.21
CA GLY A 73 8.56 -16.05 -5.64
C GLY A 73 9.69 -16.57 -4.77
N PRO A 74 10.86 -16.93 -5.34
CA PRO A 74 12.03 -17.26 -4.55
C PRO A 74 12.44 -16.01 -3.79
N LEU A 75 12.48 -16.08 -2.46
CA LEU A 75 13.13 -15.10 -1.63
C LEU A 75 14.62 -15.03 -2.02
N PRO A 76 15.14 -13.99 -2.65
CA PRO A 76 16.55 -13.89 -2.95
C PRO A 76 17.31 -13.36 -1.72
N PHE A 77 17.11 -13.95 -0.57
CA PHE A 77 17.96 -13.64 0.58
C PHE A 77 18.08 -14.85 1.49
N THR A 78 19.17 -15.58 1.27
CA THR A 78 19.75 -16.42 2.29
C THR A 78 20.03 -15.56 3.52
N ARG A 79 19.33 -15.85 4.62
CA ARG A 79 19.61 -15.28 5.94
C ARG A 79 21.11 -15.35 6.20
N PRO A 80 21.79 -14.27 6.55
CA PRO A 80 23.02 -14.39 7.28
C PRO A 80 22.67 -14.99 8.64
N ARG A 81 23.19 -16.16 8.88
CA ARG A 81 23.16 -16.84 10.16
C ARG A 81 24.09 -16.09 11.10
N ALA A 82 23.58 -15.09 11.77
CA ALA A 82 24.17 -14.53 12.97
C ALA A 82 23.05 -14.36 13.97
N ALA A 83 22.85 -15.41 14.76
CA ALA A 83 22.13 -15.29 16.00
C ALA A 83 22.94 -14.35 16.92
N MET A 84 22.52 -13.10 17.01
CA MET A 84 22.79 -12.31 18.19
C MET A 84 21.46 -12.21 18.94
N VAL A 85 21.34 -13.10 19.91
CA VAL A 85 20.40 -12.98 21.01
C VAL A 85 20.87 -11.74 21.78
N PHE A 86 20.20 -10.61 21.61
CA PHE A 86 20.25 -9.53 22.57
C PHE A 86 19.16 -9.77 23.61
N ASP A 87 19.52 -10.52 24.64
CA ASP A 87 18.92 -10.40 25.96
C ASP A 87 19.29 -9.00 26.48
N SER A 88 18.34 -8.09 26.49
CA SER A 88 18.40 -6.89 27.29
C SER A 88 17.00 -6.56 27.78
N PRO A 89 16.78 -6.64 29.10
CA PRO A 89 15.55 -6.17 29.69
C PRO A 89 15.65 -4.68 29.91
N LEU A 90 15.25 -3.87 28.93
CA LEU A 90 15.10 -2.44 29.13
C LEU A 90 13.89 -1.90 28.37
N THR A 91 12.88 -1.59 29.18
CA THR A 91 11.96 -0.45 29.08
C THR A 91 11.13 -0.26 27.82
N ASP A 92 9.84 -0.51 27.99
CA ASP A 92 8.68 0.25 27.52
C ASP A 92 8.79 1.01 26.19
N GLN A 93 7.86 0.67 25.30
CA GLN A 93 7.43 1.36 24.09
C GLN A 93 8.16 1.03 22.79
N HIS A 94 8.47 -0.22 22.51
CA HIS A 94 8.64 -0.64 21.12
C HIS A 94 7.28 -0.98 20.52
N HIS A 95 6.73 -0.08 19.72
CA HIS A 95 5.61 -0.40 18.85
C HIS A 95 6.07 -1.48 17.85
N THR A 96 5.78 -2.73 18.17
CA THR A 96 6.07 -3.85 17.28
C THR A 96 5.02 -3.85 16.18
N PHE A 97 5.35 -3.31 15.02
CA PHE A 97 4.48 -3.39 13.85
C PHE A 97 4.37 -4.84 13.39
N GLN A 98 3.15 -5.34 13.26
CA GLN A 98 2.91 -6.73 12.88
C GLN A 98 2.93 -6.92 11.37
N LEU A 99 2.61 -5.90 10.60
CA LEU A 99 2.42 -5.97 9.16
C LEU A 99 2.50 -4.57 8.53
N VAL A 100 3.08 -4.47 7.35
CA VAL A 100 2.90 -3.34 6.42
C VAL A 100 1.90 -3.76 5.36
N LEU A 101 0.77 -3.06 5.29
CA LEU A 101 -0.30 -3.33 4.33
C LEU A 101 -0.41 -2.18 3.32
N ALA A 102 -0.22 -2.47 2.04
CA ALA A 102 -0.56 -1.53 0.98
C ALA A 102 -2.03 -1.65 0.61
N LEU A 103 -2.73 -0.53 0.55
CA LEU A 103 -4.15 -0.47 0.18
C LEU A 103 -4.33 -0.06 -1.28
N GLY A 104 -5.33 -0.63 -1.94
CA GLY A 104 -5.83 -0.14 -3.22
C GLY A 104 -6.25 1.34 -3.13
N GLY A 105 -6.04 2.11 -4.21
CA GLY A 105 -6.36 3.55 -4.19
C GLY A 105 -7.85 3.87 -4.01
N GLY A 106 -8.73 2.89 -4.08
CA GLY A 106 -10.16 3.04 -3.85
C GLY A 106 -10.65 2.53 -2.48
N ALA A 107 -9.81 1.82 -1.73
CA ALA A 107 -10.22 1.14 -0.50
C ALA A 107 -10.89 2.07 0.51
N VAL A 108 -10.27 3.18 0.80
CA VAL A 108 -10.80 4.16 1.77
C VAL A 108 -11.94 5.03 1.23
N MET A 109 -12.38 4.81 -0.02
CA MET A 109 -13.58 5.47 -0.55
C MET A 109 -14.86 4.83 0.03
N THR A 110 -14.78 3.60 0.48
CA THR A 110 -15.84 2.94 1.25
C THR A 110 -15.76 3.41 2.70
N PRO A 111 -16.80 4.03 3.28
CA PRO A 111 -16.76 4.61 4.62
C PRO A 111 -16.33 3.60 5.70
N GLU A 112 -16.82 2.37 5.62
CA GLU A 112 -16.47 1.31 6.57
C GLU A 112 -14.99 0.93 6.49
N CYS A 113 -14.40 0.89 5.29
CA CYS A 113 -12.96 0.66 5.13
C CYS A 113 -12.15 1.82 5.73
N ALA A 114 -12.57 3.08 5.47
CA ALA A 114 -11.90 4.25 6.00
C ALA A 114 -11.92 4.28 7.54
N GLU A 115 -13.05 3.90 8.15
CA GLU A 115 -13.19 3.80 9.60
C GLU A 115 -12.26 2.73 10.19
N ILE A 116 -12.27 1.52 9.63
CA ILE A 116 -11.39 0.43 10.07
C ILE A 116 -9.90 0.83 9.92
N VAL A 117 -9.52 1.39 8.79
CA VAL A 117 -8.15 1.82 8.56
C VAL A 117 -7.74 2.88 9.58
N ARG A 118 -8.63 3.81 9.89
CA ARG A 118 -8.36 4.88 10.86
C ARG A 118 -8.31 4.38 12.30
N SER A 119 -9.19 3.45 12.69
CA SER A 119 -9.28 2.98 14.09
C SER A 119 -8.27 1.88 14.43
N GLU A 120 -7.99 0.98 13.47
CA GLU A 120 -7.24 -0.24 13.73
C GLU A 120 -5.79 -0.21 13.22
N THR A 121 -5.40 0.82 12.47
CA THR A 121 -4.07 0.87 11.85
C THR A 121 -3.39 2.22 12.04
N LYS A 122 -2.06 2.28 11.79
CA LYS A 122 -1.34 3.54 11.58
C LYS A 122 -1.34 3.86 10.09
N CYS A 123 -2.32 4.62 9.64
CA CYS A 123 -2.49 4.96 8.23
C CYS A 123 -1.52 6.06 7.78
N ILE A 124 -0.76 5.78 6.74
CA ILE A 124 0.18 6.72 6.13
C ILE A 124 -0.30 7.01 4.70
N TYR A 125 -0.50 8.27 4.40
CA TYR A 125 -0.82 8.74 3.06
C TYR A 125 0.43 9.27 2.37
N LEU A 126 0.84 8.60 1.28
CA LEU A 126 1.90 9.05 0.39
C LEU A 126 1.28 10.04 -0.61
N ARG A 127 1.48 11.33 -0.37
CA ARG A 127 0.95 12.41 -1.20
C ARG A 127 1.96 12.73 -2.29
N ALA A 128 1.49 12.77 -3.54
CA ALA A 128 2.28 13.14 -4.70
C ALA A 128 1.57 14.24 -5.49
N SER A 129 2.32 15.08 -6.16
CA SER A 129 1.80 15.98 -7.17
C SER A 129 1.26 15.21 -8.38
N ILE A 130 0.41 15.85 -9.18
CA ILE A 130 -0.12 15.24 -10.41
C ILE A 130 1.01 14.91 -11.37
N ASP A 131 2.04 15.75 -11.44
CA ASP A 131 3.21 15.53 -12.31
C ASP A 131 3.96 14.27 -11.90
N THR A 132 4.28 14.09 -10.62
CA THR A 132 4.92 12.88 -10.10
C THR A 132 4.06 11.62 -10.34
N LEU A 133 2.73 11.72 -10.20
CA LEU A 133 1.85 10.57 -10.49
C LEU A 133 1.88 10.19 -11.96
N ILE A 134 1.94 11.16 -12.88
CA ILE A 134 2.05 10.92 -14.33
C ILE A 134 3.38 10.27 -14.64
N GLU A 135 4.50 10.84 -14.17
CA GLU A 135 5.85 10.29 -14.38
C GLU A 135 5.96 8.83 -13.94
N HIS A 136 5.41 8.50 -12.76
CA HIS A 136 5.43 7.14 -12.27
C HIS A 136 4.56 6.18 -13.09
N LEU A 137 3.44 6.65 -13.65
CA LEU A 137 2.57 5.83 -14.49
C LEU A 137 3.17 5.62 -15.88
N GLU A 138 3.80 6.64 -16.46
CA GLU A 138 4.51 6.54 -17.73
C GLU A 138 5.70 5.59 -17.63
N GLY A 139 6.44 5.61 -16.54
CA GLY A 139 7.55 4.69 -16.28
C GLY A 139 7.15 3.22 -16.12
N GLN A 140 5.86 2.92 -15.91
CA GLN A 140 5.33 1.55 -15.79
C GLN A 140 4.76 0.99 -17.10
N THR A 141 4.52 1.84 -18.09
CA THR A 141 4.10 1.42 -19.43
C THR A 141 5.33 1.31 -20.33
N ASP A 142 5.63 0.08 -20.80
CA ASP A 142 6.79 -0.24 -21.65
C ASP A 142 7.03 0.83 -22.73
N ASN A 143 8.06 1.65 -22.55
CA ASN A 143 8.82 2.44 -23.53
C ASN A 143 8.07 3.13 -24.69
N ARG A 144 6.79 3.44 -24.55
CA ARG A 144 6.08 4.31 -25.51
C ARG A 144 5.81 5.65 -24.85
N PRO A 145 6.53 6.73 -25.26
CA PRO A 145 6.13 8.07 -24.85
C PRO A 145 4.68 8.30 -25.30
N LEU A 146 3.81 8.64 -24.34
CA LEU A 146 2.42 8.99 -24.66
C LEU A 146 2.41 10.16 -25.64
N LEU A 147 1.62 10.03 -26.70
CA LEU A 147 1.38 11.14 -27.61
C LEU A 147 0.77 12.29 -26.79
N SER A 148 1.05 13.54 -27.16
CA SER A 148 0.68 14.72 -26.38
C SER A 148 -0.81 14.78 -25.98
N GLN A 149 -1.71 14.26 -26.83
CA GLN A 149 -3.14 14.15 -26.51
C GLN A 149 -3.43 13.11 -25.45
N GLU A 150 -2.75 11.97 -25.45
CA GLU A 150 -2.93 10.91 -24.44
C GLU A 150 -2.43 11.37 -23.07
N ALA A 151 -1.32 12.11 -23.03
CA ALA A 151 -0.79 12.71 -21.79
C ALA A 151 -1.76 13.73 -21.18
N THR A 152 -2.40 14.58 -22.01
CA THR A 152 -3.40 15.54 -21.55
C THR A 152 -4.62 14.82 -20.96
N VAL A 153 -5.15 13.82 -21.65
CA VAL A 153 -6.29 13.01 -21.19
C VAL A 153 -5.96 12.28 -19.87
N LEU A 154 -4.74 11.75 -19.74
CA LEU A 154 -4.29 11.11 -18.52
C LEU A 154 -4.22 12.11 -17.36
N ARG A 155 -3.66 13.30 -17.59
CA ARG A 155 -3.58 14.40 -16.62
C ARG A 155 -4.96 14.79 -16.11
N ASP A 156 -5.91 15.02 -17.00
CA ASP A 156 -7.27 15.42 -16.65
C ASP A 156 -7.95 14.33 -15.78
N ARG A 157 -7.81 13.07 -16.18
CA ARG A 157 -8.34 11.92 -15.41
C ARG A 157 -7.73 11.81 -14.01
N ILE A 158 -6.42 12.00 -13.88
CA ILE A 158 -5.74 11.95 -12.57
C ILE A 158 -6.19 13.14 -11.72
N THR A 159 -6.30 14.34 -12.31
CA THR A 159 -6.76 15.55 -11.62
C THR A 159 -8.17 15.36 -11.07
N ASP A 160 -9.11 14.90 -11.89
CA ASP A 160 -10.49 14.63 -11.47
C ASP A 160 -10.57 13.56 -10.37
N LEU A 161 -9.75 12.51 -10.51
CA LEU A 161 -9.68 11.44 -9.53
C LEU A 161 -9.16 11.95 -8.18
N MET A 162 -8.09 12.74 -8.19
CA MET A 162 -7.50 13.31 -6.98
C MET A 162 -8.42 14.36 -6.35
N ALA A 163 -9.09 15.18 -7.13
CA ALA A 163 -10.09 16.14 -6.63
C ALA A 163 -11.20 15.45 -5.80
N LYS A 164 -11.59 14.23 -6.20
CA LYS A 164 -12.62 13.45 -5.48
C LYS A 164 -12.09 12.71 -4.25
N ARG A 165 -10.79 12.36 -4.23
CA ARG A 165 -10.24 11.42 -3.26
C ARG A 165 -9.31 12.04 -2.22
N ALA A 166 -8.63 13.14 -2.55
CA ALA A 166 -7.60 13.74 -1.70
C ALA A 166 -8.11 14.05 -0.29
N SER A 167 -9.30 14.67 -0.18
CA SER A 167 -9.89 15.01 1.12
C SER A 167 -10.19 13.78 1.99
N ILE A 168 -10.53 12.65 1.36
CA ILE A 168 -10.80 11.39 2.09
C ILE A 168 -9.48 10.77 2.53
N TYR A 169 -8.46 10.76 1.67
CA TYR A 169 -7.12 10.30 2.04
C TYR A 169 -6.55 11.09 3.22
N GLU A 170 -6.63 12.42 3.16
CA GLU A 170 -6.16 13.31 4.25
C GLU A 170 -6.91 13.08 5.56
N LYS A 171 -8.23 12.89 5.52
CA LYS A 171 -9.05 12.62 6.70
C LYS A 171 -8.79 11.24 7.31
N THR A 172 -8.47 10.25 6.48
CA THR A 172 -8.21 8.87 6.94
C THR A 172 -6.79 8.70 7.45
N ALA A 173 -5.83 9.45 6.91
CA ALA A 173 -4.43 9.35 7.27
C ALA A 173 -4.14 9.87 8.69
N HIS A 174 -3.22 9.19 9.39
CA HIS A 174 -2.60 9.68 10.62
C HIS A 174 -1.32 10.47 10.33
N VAL A 175 -0.65 10.12 9.24
CA VAL A 175 0.58 10.76 8.77
C VAL A 175 0.46 10.99 7.26
N ILE A 176 0.90 12.16 6.81
CA ILE A 176 0.97 12.50 5.38
C ILE A 176 2.42 12.74 5.04
N ILE A 177 2.93 12.05 4.03
CA ILE A 177 4.30 12.17 3.53
C ILE A 177 4.26 12.64 2.08
N ASP A 178 4.86 13.80 1.82
CA ASP A 178 5.06 14.28 0.45
C ASP A 178 6.23 13.51 -0.19
N ILE A 179 5.98 12.89 -1.35
CA ILE A 179 6.95 12.01 -2.00
C ILE A 179 7.64 12.63 -3.20
N ASP A 180 7.23 13.83 -3.62
CA ASP A 180 7.79 14.51 -4.78
C ASP A 180 9.31 14.67 -4.67
N GLY A 181 10.03 14.21 -5.67
CA GLY A 181 11.49 14.28 -5.73
C GLY A 181 12.23 13.41 -4.70
N LYS A 182 11.55 12.56 -3.94
CA LYS A 182 12.17 11.67 -2.95
C LYS A 182 12.37 10.27 -3.50
N SER A 183 13.49 9.64 -3.13
CA SER A 183 13.71 8.22 -3.37
C SER A 183 12.86 7.36 -2.42
N ILE A 184 12.67 6.08 -2.77
CA ILE A 184 11.97 5.10 -1.92
C ILE A 184 12.63 5.01 -0.54
N GLU A 185 13.96 5.02 -0.49
CA GLU A 185 14.74 5.00 0.74
C GLU A 185 14.49 6.22 1.62
N ALA A 186 14.45 7.40 1.01
CA ALA A 186 14.21 8.66 1.74
C ALA A 186 12.80 8.66 2.35
N VAL A 187 11.78 8.25 1.58
CA VAL A 187 10.40 8.15 2.04
C VAL A 187 10.27 7.11 3.18
N ALA A 188 10.85 5.93 3.02
CA ALA A 188 10.81 4.89 4.04
C ALA A 188 11.51 5.33 5.33
N SER A 189 12.68 5.99 5.22
CA SER A 189 13.40 6.51 6.38
C SER A 189 12.64 7.62 7.12
N GLU A 190 11.97 8.51 6.38
CA GLU A 190 11.12 9.56 6.94
C GLU A 190 9.95 8.95 7.72
N ILE A 191 9.30 7.91 7.15
CA ILE A 191 8.24 7.18 7.84
C ILE A 191 8.75 6.58 9.16
N ILE A 192 9.89 5.89 9.13
CA ILE A 192 10.50 5.30 10.34
C ILE A 192 10.74 6.37 11.41
N SER A 193 11.29 7.53 11.02
CA SER A 193 11.58 8.60 11.98
C SER A 193 10.32 9.19 12.64
N ILE A 194 9.16 9.08 11.99
CA ILE A 194 7.87 9.55 12.54
C ILE A 194 7.20 8.47 13.41
N LEU A 195 7.47 7.20 13.11
CA LEU A 195 6.87 6.08 13.83
C LEU A 195 7.65 5.70 15.11
N GLY A 196 8.94 6.01 15.15
CA GLY A 196 9.86 5.71 16.27
C GLY A 196 9.97 6.79 17.25
#